data_3632223c59f08035df2e6e869c1d1aa1
#
_entry.id   3632223c59f08035df2e6e869c1d1aa1
#
_cell.length_a   1.000
_cell.length_b   1.000
_cell.length_c   1.000
_cell.angle_alpha   90.00
_cell.angle_beta   90.00
_cell.angle_gamma   90.00
#
_symmetry.space_group_name_H-M   'P 1'
#
loop_
_entity.id
_entity.type
_entity.pdbx_description
1 polymer ?
#
loop_
_entity_poly.entity_id
_entity_poly.type
_entity_poly.pdbx_seq_one_letter_code
_entity_poly.pdbx_strand_id
1 'polypeptide(L)'
;MQLSKSEEELMNILWKQKKAFMKDLLDAYPEPKPATTTVATLLKRMTDKKFIDYKSYGRSREYYPLVKKKDYFSKHVNGLIKNFFNDSASQFASFFTQETNLSKA
;
A
#
# COMPACT_ATOMS: atom_id res chain seq x y z
N MET A 1 0.03 -11.20 5.14
CA MET A 1 0.55 -11.24 3.78
C MET A 1 1.18 -9.90 3.44
N GLN A 2 2.39 -9.92 2.97
CA GLN A 2 3.16 -8.71 2.74
C GLN A 2 3.18 -8.36 1.25
N LEU A 3 3.08 -7.07 0.95
CA LEU A 3 3.13 -6.57 -0.41
C LEU A 3 4.57 -6.35 -0.85
N SER A 4 4.85 -6.53 -2.15
CA SER A 4 6.13 -6.15 -2.71
C SER A 4 6.22 -4.62 -2.75
N LYS A 5 7.42 -4.09 -2.99
CA LYS A 5 7.62 -2.65 -3.06
C LYS A 5 6.76 -2.01 -4.15
N SER A 6 6.68 -2.67 -5.32
CA SER A 6 5.85 -2.16 -6.43
C SER A 6 4.37 -2.19 -6.07
N GLU A 7 3.94 -3.23 -5.37
CA GLU A 7 2.55 -3.34 -4.93
C GLU A 7 2.22 -2.27 -3.88
N GLU A 8 3.15 -2.01 -2.97
CA GLU A 8 2.95 -0.97 -1.96
C GLU A 8 2.82 0.41 -2.60
N GLU A 9 3.62 0.68 -3.62
CA GLU A 9 3.55 1.95 -4.33
C GLU A 9 2.17 2.15 -4.96
N LEU A 10 1.64 1.12 -5.60
CA LEU A 10 0.31 1.16 -6.18
C LEU A 10 -0.76 1.36 -5.12
N MET A 11 -0.65 0.62 -4.00
CA MET A 11 -1.61 0.77 -2.91
C MET A 11 -1.59 2.16 -2.31
N ASN A 12 -0.41 2.76 -2.17
CA ASN A 12 -0.31 4.13 -1.66
C ASN A 12 -1.06 5.13 -2.54
N ILE A 13 -0.97 4.95 -3.85
CA ILE A 13 -1.71 5.79 -4.79
C ILE A 13 -3.22 5.60 -4.60
N LEU A 14 -3.67 4.34 -4.51
CA LEU A 14 -5.09 4.04 -4.34
C LEU A 14 -5.63 4.55 -3.00
N TRP A 15 -4.87 4.39 -1.93
CA TRP A 15 -5.29 4.91 -0.63
C TRP A 15 -5.44 6.42 -0.66
N LYS A 16 -4.53 7.10 -1.36
CA LYS A 16 -4.57 8.55 -1.45
C LYS A 16 -5.75 9.04 -2.28
N GLN A 17 -6.01 8.38 -3.41
CA GLN A 17 -7.08 8.77 -4.32
C GLN A 17 -8.44 8.16 -3.95
N LYS A 18 -8.43 7.11 -3.12
CA LYS A 18 -9.61 6.36 -2.68
C LYS A 18 -10.21 5.49 -3.75
N LYS A 19 -10.26 5.93 -4.99
CA LYS A 19 -10.64 5.14 -6.15
C LYS A 19 -10.03 5.78 -7.38
N ALA A 20 -9.73 4.97 -8.40
CA ALA A 20 -9.03 5.48 -9.57
C ALA A 20 -9.20 4.57 -10.77
N PHE A 21 -9.29 5.18 -11.93
CA PHE A 21 -9.17 4.48 -13.20
C PHE A 21 -7.70 4.30 -13.57
N MET A 22 -7.42 3.46 -14.56
CA MET A 22 -6.04 3.22 -15.00
C MET A 22 -5.31 4.54 -15.31
N LYS A 23 -5.98 5.46 -16.00
CA LYS A 23 -5.37 6.75 -16.34
C LYS A 23 -4.97 7.53 -15.10
N ASP A 24 -5.85 7.54 -14.10
CA ASP A 24 -5.57 8.26 -12.86
C ASP A 24 -4.37 7.67 -12.15
N LEU A 25 -4.24 6.35 -12.17
CA LEU A 25 -3.11 5.68 -11.54
C LEU A 25 -1.81 6.02 -12.25
N LEU A 26 -1.81 5.93 -13.59
CA LEU A 26 -0.61 6.24 -14.37
C LEU A 26 -0.17 7.69 -14.19
N ASP A 27 -1.14 8.61 -14.13
CA ASP A 27 -0.81 10.03 -13.93
C ASP A 27 -0.21 10.30 -12.54
N ALA A 28 -0.56 9.48 -11.56
CA ALA A 28 -0.09 9.67 -10.19
C ALA A 28 1.33 9.15 -9.94
N TYR A 29 1.83 8.25 -10.80
CA TYR A 29 3.18 7.74 -10.65
C TYR A 29 4.22 8.81 -10.95
N PRO A 30 5.33 8.84 -10.19
CA PRO A 30 6.45 9.74 -10.51
C PRO A 30 7.20 9.25 -11.75
N GLU A 31 7.96 10.15 -12.35
CA GLU A 31 8.83 9.78 -13.47
C GLU A 31 10.03 8.98 -12.97
N PRO A 32 10.50 7.96 -13.70
CA PRO A 32 9.90 7.47 -14.95
C PRO A 32 8.63 6.64 -14.66
N LYS A 33 7.58 6.93 -15.44
CA LYS A 33 6.31 6.24 -15.23
C LYS A 33 6.39 4.80 -15.68
N PRO A 34 5.74 3.86 -14.96
CA PRO A 34 5.71 2.47 -15.38
C PRO A 34 4.87 2.29 -16.64
N ALA A 35 5.13 1.21 -17.36
CA ALA A 35 4.32 0.87 -18.52
C ALA A 35 2.91 0.47 -18.07
N THR A 36 1.92 0.72 -18.94
CA THR A 36 0.54 0.35 -18.68
C THR A 36 0.40 -1.14 -18.37
N THR A 37 1.13 -1.98 -19.11
CA THR A 37 1.09 -3.43 -18.90
C THR A 37 1.62 -3.82 -17.52
N THR A 38 2.62 -3.11 -17.02
CA THR A 38 3.15 -3.35 -15.68
C THR A 38 2.10 -3.05 -14.62
N VAL A 39 1.44 -1.90 -14.74
CA VAL A 39 0.39 -1.52 -13.78
C VAL A 39 -0.80 -2.47 -13.88
N ALA A 40 -1.17 -2.88 -15.08
CA ALA A 40 -2.26 -3.84 -15.27
C ALA A 40 -1.96 -5.17 -14.57
N THR A 41 -0.72 -5.64 -14.67
CA THR A 41 -0.29 -6.88 -14.00
C THR A 41 -0.38 -6.74 -12.49
N LEU A 42 0.08 -5.60 -11.96
CA LEU A 42 -0.03 -5.33 -10.52
C LEU A 42 -1.48 -5.29 -10.06
N LEU A 43 -2.35 -4.62 -10.82
CA LEU A 43 -3.77 -4.54 -10.49
C LEU A 43 -4.42 -5.92 -10.45
N LYS A 44 -4.11 -6.77 -11.43
CA LYS A 44 -4.63 -8.12 -11.45
C LYS A 44 -4.16 -8.91 -10.23
N ARG A 45 -2.87 -8.83 -9.93
CA ARG A 45 -2.27 -9.51 -8.79
C ARG A 45 -2.90 -9.05 -7.47
N MET A 46 -3.08 -7.74 -7.32
CA MET A 46 -3.66 -7.18 -6.11
C MET A 46 -5.14 -7.54 -5.96
N THR A 47 -5.86 -7.61 -7.07
CA THR A 47 -7.26 -8.04 -7.08
C THR A 47 -7.36 -9.50 -6.65
N ASP A 48 -6.48 -10.35 -7.18
CA ASP A 48 -6.45 -11.77 -6.83
C ASP A 48 -6.14 -11.98 -5.34
N LYS A 49 -5.29 -11.12 -4.78
CA LYS A 49 -4.94 -11.17 -3.36
C LYS A 49 -6.01 -10.56 -2.45
N LYS A 50 -7.05 -9.98 -3.02
CA LYS A 50 -8.14 -9.34 -2.26
C LYS A 50 -7.72 -8.05 -1.55
N PHE A 51 -6.69 -7.38 -2.02
CA PHE A 51 -6.30 -6.06 -1.50
C PHE A 51 -7.09 -4.94 -2.15
N ILE A 52 -7.53 -5.16 -3.38
CA ILE A 52 -8.31 -4.18 -4.13
C ILE A 52 -9.44 -4.89 -4.87
N ASP A 53 -10.39 -4.10 -5.34
CA ASP A 53 -11.43 -4.58 -6.23
C ASP A 53 -11.74 -3.47 -7.22
N TYR A 54 -12.66 -3.69 -8.13
CA TYR A 54 -13.00 -2.68 -9.11
C TYR A 54 -14.48 -2.74 -9.47
N LYS A 55 -14.96 -1.62 -10.00
CA LYS A 55 -16.29 -1.52 -10.56
C LYS A 55 -16.16 -1.19 -12.04
N SER A 56 -16.89 -1.90 -12.89
CA SER A 56 -16.81 -1.70 -14.32
C SER A 56 -17.79 -0.60 -14.77
N TYR A 57 -17.27 0.28 -15.62
CA TYR A 57 -18.06 1.31 -16.29
C TYR A 57 -17.79 1.18 -17.78
N GLY A 58 -18.60 0.36 -18.47
CA GLY A 58 -18.32 0.02 -19.86
C GLY A 58 -17.01 -0.74 -19.96
N ARG A 59 -16.04 -0.20 -20.70
CA ARG A 59 -14.71 -0.81 -20.85
C ARG A 59 -13.72 -0.36 -19.79
N SER A 60 -14.11 0.60 -18.96
CA SER A 60 -13.25 1.14 -17.93
C SER A 60 -13.51 0.47 -16.59
N ARG A 61 -12.45 0.33 -15.80
CA ARG A 61 -12.56 -0.20 -14.45
C ARG A 61 -12.06 0.83 -13.47
N GLU A 62 -12.88 1.12 -12.47
CA GLU A 62 -12.48 2.01 -11.38
C GLU A 62 -12.08 1.15 -10.19
N TYR A 63 -10.80 1.18 -9.85
CA TYR A 63 -10.23 0.37 -8.77
C TYR A 63 -10.32 1.10 -7.44
N TYR A 64 -10.49 0.34 -6.37
CA TYR A 64 -10.54 0.89 -5.03
C TYR A 64 -9.95 -0.11 -4.03
N PRO A 65 -9.37 0.37 -2.93
CA PRO A 65 -8.77 -0.53 -1.95
C PRO A 65 -9.84 -1.22 -1.10
N LEU A 66 -9.64 -2.51 -0.83
CA LEU A 66 -10.45 -3.28 0.10
C LEU A 66 -9.84 -3.26 1.50
N VAL A 67 -8.52 -3.11 1.58
CA VAL A 67 -7.78 -3.07 2.84
C VAL A 67 -7.47 -1.62 3.15
N LYS A 68 -7.78 -1.18 4.35
CA LYS A 68 -7.47 0.19 4.76
C LYS A 68 -5.98 0.32 5.06
N LYS A 69 -5.42 1.47 4.73
CA LYS A 69 -4.01 1.75 4.97
C LYS A 69 -3.64 1.52 6.44
N LYS A 70 -4.48 1.99 7.34
CA LYS A 70 -4.27 1.83 8.78
C LYS A 70 -4.18 0.35 9.17
N ASP A 71 -5.07 -0.47 8.64
CA ASP A 71 -5.11 -1.89 8.97
C ASP A 71 -3.89 -2.62 8.42
N TYR A 72 -3.50 -2.32 7.18
CA TYR A 72 -2.31 -2.92 6.59
C TYR A 72 -1.06 -2.54 7.37
N PHE A 73 -0.94 -1.26 7.69
CA PHE A 73 0.21 -0.75 8.43
C PHE A 73 0.28 -1.38 9.83
N SER A 74 -0.84 -1.53 10.52
CA SER A 74 -0.88 -2.15 11.84
C SER A 74 -0.38 -3.58 11.82
N LYS A 75 -0.80 -4.36 10.83
CA LYS A 75 -0.34 -5.75 10.69
C LYS A 75 1.16 -5.81 10.43
N HIS A 76 1.67 -4.91 9.61
CA HIS A 76 3.09 -4.87 9.28
C HIS A 76 3.92 -4.52 10.52
N VAL A 77 3.48 -3.53 11.29
CA VAL A 77 4.15 -3.11 12.52
C VAL A 77 4.12 -4.22 13.56
N ASN A 78 2.98 -4.88 13.71
CA ASN A 78 2.88 -6.00 14.65
C ASN A 78 3.85 -7.13 14.28
N GLY A 79 4.03 -7.39 13.00
CA GLY A 79 5.00 -8.36 12.54
C GLY A 79 6.43 -7.98 12.91
N LEU A 80 6.77 -6.70 12.78
CA LEU A 80 8.08 -6.19 13.19
C LEU A 80 8.30 -6.36 14.69
N ILE A 81 7.30 -6.02 15.48
CA ILE A 81 7.38 -6.15 16.94
C ILE A 81 7.62 -7.60 17.33
N LYS A 82 6.88 -8.51 16.73
CA LYS A 82 7.01 -9.93 17.03
C LYS A 82 8.38 -10.48 16.62
N ASN A 83 8.83 -10.14 15.42
CA ASN A 83 10.02 -10.75 14.85
C ASN A 83 11.33 -10.12 15.34
N PHE A 84 11.33 -8.85 15.66
CA PHE A 84 12.56 -8.11 15.97
C PHE A 84 12.62 -7.55 17.38
N PHE A 85 11.51 -7.48 18.09
CA PHE A 85 11.44 -6.87 19.42
C PHE A 85 10.77 -7.78 20.46
N ASN A 86 10.71 -9.09 20.17
CA ASN A 86 10.15 -10.09 21.09
C ASN A 86 8.77 -9.71 21.63
N ASP A 87 7.91 -9.23 20.75
CA ASP A 87 6.55 -8.77 21.09
C ASP A 87 6.53 -7.59 22.06
N SER A 88 7.65 -6.86 22.18
CA SER A 88 7.70 -5.70 23.06
C SER A 88 7.37 -4.43 22.29
N ALA A 89 6.13 -3.96 22.41
CA ALA A 89 5.71 -2.71 21.79
C ALA A 89 6.51 -1.53 22.36
N SER A 90 6.92 -1.63 23.61
CA SER A 90 7.71 -0.60 24.28
C SER A 90 9.07 -0.44 23.61
N GLN A 91 9.77 -1.56 23.34
CA GLN A 91 11.05 -1.51 22.66
C GLN A 91 10.92 -0.98 21.24
N PHE A 92 9.89 -1.39 20.54
CA PHE A 92 9.63 -0.88 19.19
C PHE A 92 9.41 0.63 19.21
N ALA A 93 8.60 1.11 20.13
CA ALA A 93 8.30 2.54 20.23
C ALA A 93 9.56 3.35 20.52
N SER A 94 10.42 2.88 21.40
CA SER A 94 11.69 3.54 21.70
C SER A 94 12.59 3.59 20.49
N PHE A 95 12.75 2.47 19.80
CA PHE A 95 13.55 2.40 18.59
C PHE A 95 13.04 3.36 17.53
N PHE A 96 11.74 3.34 17.28
CA PHE A 96 11.11 4.18 16.26
C PHE A 96 11.32 5.66 16.56
N THR A 97 11.13 6.04 17.81
CA THR A 97 11.32 7.44 18.24
C THR A 97 12.75 7.89 18.04
N GLN A 98 13.71 7.08 18.42
CA GLN A 98 15.14 7.42 18.28
C GLN A 98 15.55 7.55 16.82
N GLU A 99 15.14 6.62 15.98
CA GLU A 99 15.57 6.60 14.57
C GLU A 99 14.86 7.66 13.72
N THR A 100 13.61 7.92 14.00
CA THR A 100 12.82 8.83 13.18
C THR A 100 12.70 10.23 13.74
N ASN A 101 12.99 10.40 15.02
CA ASN A 101 12.92 11.70 15.69
C ASN A 101 11.53 12.33 15.64
N LEU A 102 10.49 11.51 15.56
CA LEU A 102 9.12 12.01 15.43
C LEU A 102 8.58 12.63 16.70
N SER A 103 9.15 12.27 17.85
CA SER A 103 8.67 12.76 19.12
C SER A 103 8.89 14.25 19.31
N LYS A 104 9.66 14.87 18.45
CA LYS A 104 9.95 16.31 18.52
C LYS A 104 8.90 17.16 17.81
N ALA A 105 7.99 16.53 17.15
CA ALA A 105 6.94 17.25 16.43
C ALA A 105 5.99 17.94 17.39
#